data_97b539cfa67bcdffab93470924cf4c95
#
_entry.id   97b539cfa67bcdffab93470924cf4c95
#
_cell.length_a   1.000
_cell.length_b   1.000
_cell.length_c   1.000
_cell.angle_alpha   90.00
_cell.angle_beta   90.00
_cell.angle_gamma   90.00
#
_symmetry.space_group_name_H-M   'P 1'
#
loop_
_entity.id
_entity.type
_entity.pdbx_description
1 polymer ?
#
loop_
_entity_poly.entity_id
_entity_poly.type
_entity_poly.pdbx_seq_one_letter_code
_entity_poly.pdbx_strand_id
1 'polypeptide(L)'
;MRRLPIFFLLDVSESMAGENLRQLQQGLERLVASLRTDPYALETVYLSIIAFAGKAKTLTPLVEMAVFYPPRLPIGSGTGLGAALKHLMSEIDSQVIKTTPERKGDWKPIVYLMTDGKPTDDIKDAVYRWQKNYQQKAELIAIGVGQYADLEALHKLTPHVVHL
;
A
#
# COMPACT_ATOMS: atom_id res chain seq x y z
N MET A 1 -8.88 20.34 8.48
CA MET A 1 -8.96 19.94 7.06
C MET A 1 -9.05 18.41 6.95
N ARG A 2 -9.81 17.91 6.00
CA ARG A 2 -9.91 16.47 5.77
C ARG A 2 -8.59 15.93 5.22
N ARG A 3 -8.17 14.78 5.74
CA ARG A 3 -6.95 14.12 5.30
C ARG A 3 -7.26 13.18 4.12
N LEU A 4 -6.28 13.01 3.24
CA LEU A 4 -6.28 11.94 2.23
C LEU A 4 -5.22 10.92 2.62
N PRO A 5 -5.62 9.79 3.25
CA PRO A 5 -4.66 8.75 3.58
C PRO A 5 -4.23 7.98 2.34
N ILE A 6 -2.92 7.77 2.20
CA ILE A 6 -2.35 6.94 1.14
C ILE A 6 -1.48 5.88 1.81
N PHE A 7 -1.83 4.63 1.59
CA PHE A 7 -1.08 3.47 2.10
C PHE A 7 -0.26 2.86 0.97
N PHE A 8 1.01 2.68 1.21
CA PHE A 8 1.89 1.92 0.31
C PHE A 8 2.10 0.54 0.92
N LEU A 9 1.65 -0.49 0.22
CA LEU A 9 1.81 -1.89 0.61
C LEU A 9 2.87 -2.49 -0.31
N LEU A 10 4.09 -2.61 0.20
CA LEU A 10 5.28 -2.86 -0.60
C LEU A 10 5.84 -4.24 -0.35
N ASP A 11 5.96 -5.02 -1.43
CA ASP A 11 6.56 -6.34 -1.41
C ASP A 11 8.09 -6.21 -1.30
N VAL A 12 8.64 -6.69 -0.19
CA VAL A 12 10.08 -6.69 0.07
C VAL A 12 10.61 -8.13 0.14
N SER A 13 9.95 -9.06 -0.53
CA SER A 13 10.35 -10.45 -0.59
C SER A 13 11.64 -10.64 -1.38
N GLU A 14 12.21 -11.82 -1.27
CA GLU A 14 13.44 -12.19 -1.99
C GLU A 14 13.31 -12.03 -3.50
N SER A 15 12.14 -12.31 -4.07
CA SER A 15 11.89 -12.16 -5.49
C SER A 15 11.98 -10.70 -5.96
N MET A 16 11.84 -9.75 -5.03
CA MET A 16 11.99 -8.33 -5.31
C MET A 16 13.42 -7.84 -5.17
N ALA A 17 14.33 -8.64 -4.62
CA ALA A 17 15.73 -8.24 -4.38
C ALA A 17 16.42 -7.77 -5.66
N GLY A 18 17.34 -6.84 -5.51
CA GLY A 18 18.10 -6.29 -6.62
C GLY A 18 17.37 -5.15 -7.32
N GLU A 19 17.23 -5.25 -8.64
CA GLU A 19 16.69 -4.15 -9.46
C GLU A 19 15.26 -3.78 -9.13
N ASN A 20 14.39 -4.77 -8.86
CA ASN A 20 13.00 -4.49 -8.54
C ASN A 20 12.87 -3.67 -7.25
N LEU A 21 13.60 -4.05 -6.21
CA LEU A 21 13.56 -3.32 -4.93
C LEU A 21 14.17 -1.92 -5.08
N ARG A 22 15.24 -1.81 -5.88
CA ARG A 22 15.87 -0.51 -6.16
C ARG A 22 14.90 0.43 -6.88
N GLN A 23 14.19 -0.07 -7.89
CA GLN A 23 13.18 0.70 -8.60
C GLN A 23 12.04 1.12 -7.68
N LEU A 24 11.64 0.23 -6.80
CA LEU A 24 10.59 0.51 -5.82
C LEU A 24 11.01 1.63 -4.88
N GLN A 25 12.22 1.55 -4.33
CA GLN A 25 12.76 2.58 -3.43
C GLN A 25 12.87 3.95 -4.13
N GLN A 26 13.42 3.96 -5.33
CA GLN A 26 13.55 5.18 -6.12
C GLN A 26 12.21 5.78 -6.50
N GLY A 27 11.25 4.93 -6.89
CA GLY A 27 9.90 5.36 -7.23
C GLY A 27 9.20 6.03 -6.07
N LEU A 28 9.33 5.44 -4.89
CA LEU A 28 8.79 6.02 -3.66
C LEU A 28 9.40 7.39 -3.36
N GLU A 29 10.72 7.49 -3.45
CA GLU A 29 11.42 8.76 -3.20
C GLU A 29 11.01 9.85 -4.19
N ARG A 30 10.86 9.50 -5.48
CA ARG A 30 10.42 10.44 -6.52
C ARG A 30 8.99 10.90 -6.32
N LEU A 31 8.10 9.97 -5.95
CA LEU A 31 6.72 10.30 -5.67
C LEU A 31 6.61 11.29 -4.51
N VAL A 32 7.33 11.03 -3.44
CA VAL A 32 7.36 11.92 -2.26
C VAL A 32 7.88 13.30 -2.65
N ALA A 33 8.98 13.36 -3.40
CA ALA A 33 9.53 14.62 -3.87
C ALA A 33 8.53 15.41 -4.71
N SER A 34 7.81 14.73 -5.60
CA SER A 34 6.78 15.34 -6.44
C SER A 34 5.62 15.89 -5.61
N LEU A 35 5.12 15.11 -4.65
CA LEU A 35 4.01 15.54 -3.80
C LEU A 35 4.38 16.76 -2.94
N ARG A 36 5.64 16.86 -2.52
CA ARG A 36 6.11 18.00 -1.71
C ARG A 36 6.11 19.33 -2.45
N THR A 37 6.08 19.30 -3.78
CA THR A 37 5.99 20.54 -4.57
C THR A 37 4.56 21.04 -4.73
N ASP A 38 3.57 20.25 -4.32
CA ASP A 38 2.16 20.60 -4.42
C ASP A 38 1.66 21.08 -3.04
N PRO A 39 1.32 22.38 -2.89
CA PRO A 39 0.85 22.89 -1.60
C PRO A 39 -0.40 22.21 -1.08
N TYR A 40 -1.31 21.80 -1.97
CA TYR A 40 -2.53 21.10 -1.58
C TYR A 40 -2.20 19.73 -1.01
N ALA A 41 -1.28 19.00 -1.65
CA ALA A 41 -0.85 17.69 -1.17
C ALA A 41 -0.16 17.80 0.21
N LEU A 42 0.67 18.82 0.41
CA LEU A 42 1.32 19.06 1.70
C LEU A 42 0.31 19.22 2.85
N GLU A 43 -0.83 19.82 2.57
CA GLU A 43 -1.87 20.07 3.58
C GLU A 43 -2.79 18.87 3.80
N THR A 44 -3.02 18.04 2.78
CA THR A 44 -4.08 17.01 2.81
C THR A 44 -3.55 15.60 2.88
N VAL A 45 -2.41 15.29 2.25
CA VAL A 45 -1.91 13.92 2.12
C VAL A 45 -1.21 13.46 3.38
N TYR A 46 -1.63 12.28 3.86
CA TYR A 46 -0.96 11.53 4.91
C TYR A 46 -0.49 10.20 4.30
N LEU A 47 0.75 9.82 4.56
CA LEU A 47 1.35 8.61 3.99
C LEU A 47 1.64 7.58 5.06
N SER A 48 1.43 6.32 4.72
CA SER A 48 1.82 5.17 5.53
C SER A 48 2.55 4.17 4.65
N ILE A 49 3.59 3.55 5.20
CA ILE A 49 4.38 2.53 4.51
C ILE A 49 4.26 1.22 5.27
N ILE A 50 3.74 0.20 4.59
CA ILE A 50 3.66 -1.16 5.09
C ILE A 50 4.54 -2.01 4.18
N ALA A 51 5.53 -2.68 4.74
CA ALA A 51 6.37 -3.63 4.01
C ALA A 51 5.93 -5.05 4.33
N PHE A 52 5.96 -5.92 3.35
CA PHE A 52 5.65 -7.32 3.59
C PHE A 52 6.59 -8.26 2.85
N ALA A 53 6.89 -9.35 3.50
CA ALA A 53 7.51 -10.53 2.93
C ALA A 53 6.64 -11.70 3.40
N GLY A 54 7.16 -12.68 4.12
CA GLY A 54 6.30 -13.69 4.76
C GLY A 54 5.35 -13.11 5.80
N LYS A 55 5.77 -12.00 6.42
CA LYS A 55 4.97 -11.23 7.38
C LYS A 55 4.91 -9.78 6.96
N ALA A 56 3.88 -9.08 7.43
CA ALA A 56 3.72 -7.66 7.16
C ALA A 56 4.10 -6.83 8.38
N LYS A 57 4.67 -5.64 8.12
CA LYS A 57 5.09 -4.71 9.18
C LYS A 57 4.86 -3.29 8.71
N THR A 58 4.29 -2.46 9.58
CA THR A 58 4.18 -1.03 9.33
C THR A 58 5.52 -0.36 9.62
N LEU A 59 6.18 0.13 8.57
CA LEU A 59 7.45 0.86 8.71
C LEU A 59 7.21 2.31 9.12
N THR A 60 6.17 2.91 8.55
CA THR A 60 5.78 4.28 8.87
C THR A 60 4.27 4.30 9.06
N PRO A 61 3.78 4.61 10.26
CA PRO A 61 2.34 4.80 10.44
C PRO A 61 1.89 6.06 9.69
N LEU A 62 0.58 6.24 9.56
CA LEU A 62 0.03 7.36 8.80
C LEU A 62 0.51 8.68 9.40
N VAL A 63 1.24 9.44 8.59
CA VAL A 63 1.88 10.69 9.00
C VAL A 63 1.73 11.74 7.90
N GLU A 64 1.64 13.01 8.30
CA GLU A 64 1.49 14.10 7.34
C GLU A 64 2.67 14.19 6.38
N MET A 65 2.38 14.59 5.14
CA MET A 65 3.34 14.66 4.06
C MET A 65 4.55 15.54 4.42
N ALA A 66 4.32 16.63 5.15
CA ALA A 66 5.35 17.61 5.46
C ALA A 66 6.52 17.03 6.28
N VAL A 67 6.25 16.02 7.13
CA VAL A 67 7.26 15.41 8.00
C VAL A 67 7.61 13.98 7.62
N PHE A 68 7.06 13.50 6.52
CA PHE A 68 7.31 12.13 6.06
C PHE A 68 8.70 12.00 5.44
N TYR A 69 9.41 10.93 5.79
CA TYR A 69 10.65 10.52 5.16
C TYR A 69 10.51 9.09 4.65
N PRO A 70 10.86 8.82 3.37
CA PRO A 70 10.82 7.46 2.85
C PRO A 70 11.75 6.56 3.67
N PRO A 71 11.23 5.47 4.28
CA PRO A 71 12.09 4.57 5.03
C PRO A 71 12.94 3.74 4.08
N ARG A 72 14.04 3.22 4.59
CA ARG A 72 14.83 2.23 3.87
C ARG A 72 14.06 0.91 3.91
N LEU A 73 13.84 0.31 2.73
CA LEU A 73 13.06 -0.93 2.62
C LEU A 73 13.94 -2.13 2.98
N PRO A 74 13.54 -2.96 3.96
CA PRO A 74 14.26 -4.19 4.28
C PRO A 74 13.95 -5.28 3.26
N ILE A 75 14.72 -6.35 3.28
CA ILE A 75 14.42 -7.56 2.51
C ILE A 75 14.03 -8.67 3.49
N GLY A 76 12.97 -9.42 3.16
CA GLY A 76 12.52 -10.55 3.93
C GLY A 76 12.31 -11.79 3.08
N SER A 77 11.93 -12.88 3.71
CA SER A 77 11.63 -14.16 3.06
C SER A 77 10.14 -14.37 2.91
N GLY A 78 9.74 -14.91 1.75
CA GLY A 78 8.35 -15.24 1.46
C GLY A 78 7.57 -14.04 0.93
N THR A 79 6.40 -14.31 0.38
CA THR A 79 5.50 -13.29 -0.18
C THR A 79 4.10 -13.53 0.36
N GLY A 80 3.90 -13.14 1.61
CA GLY A 80 2.64 -13.30 2.32
C GLY A 80 1.62 -12.23 1.94
N LEU A 81 1.12 -12.25 0.72
CA LEU A 81 0.14 -11.26 0.26
C LEU A 81 -1.15 -11.31 1.08
N GLY A 82 -1.61 -12.50 1.47
CA GLY A 82 -2.77 -12.64 2.34
C GLY A 82 -2.54 -12.00 3.70
N ALA A 83 -1.37 -12.25 4.31
CA ALA A 83 -1.00 -11.62 5.57
C ALA A 83 -0.90 -10.09 5.43
N ALA A 84 -0.36 -9.62 4.31
CA ALA A 84 -0.25 -8.19 4.03
C ALA A 84 -1.63 -7.52 3.94
N LEU A 85 -2.57 -8.16 3.25
CA LEU A 85 -3.93 -7.62 3.14
C LEU A 85 -4.63 -7.55 4.49
N LYS A 86 -4.46 -8.57 5.32
CA LYS A 86 -5.04 -8.58 6.67
C LYS A 86 -4.44 -7.49 7.55
N HIS A 87 -3.12 -7.28 7.44
CA HIS A 87 -2.44 -6.20 8.15
C HIS A 87 -2.94 -4.83 7.68
N LEU A 88 -3.08 -4.66 6.37
CA LEU A 88 -3.62 -3.43 5.78
C LEU A 88 -5.03 -3.14 6.28
N MET A 89 -5.91 -4.15 6.32
CA MET A 89 -7.27 -3.98 6.83
C MET A 89 -7.26 -3.50 8.27
N SER A 90 -6.40 -4.07 9.11
CA SER A 90 -6.23 -3.64 10.50
C SER A 90 -5.74 -2.20 10.60
N GLU A 91 -4.79 -1.80 9.75
CA GLU A 91 -4.27 -0.43 9.73
C GLU A 91 -5.33 0.57 9.27
N ILE A 92 -6.13 0.21 8.28
CA ILE A 92 -7.24 1.06 7.83
C ILE A 92 -8.24 1.27 8.98
N ASP A 93 -8.59 0.20 9.67
CA ASP A 93 -9.55 0.28 10.78
C ASP A 93 -9.04 1.14 11.93
N SER A 94 -7.74 1.13 12.21
CA SER A 94 -7.17 1.84 13.35
C SER A 94 -6.73 3.27 13.03
N GLN A 95 -6.31 3.57 11.81
CA GLN A 95 -5.68 4.85 11.48
C GLN A 95 -6.56 5.81 10.69
N VAL A 96 -7.53 5.31 9.93
CA VAL A 96 -8.41 6.15 9.11
C VAL A 96 -9.55 6.68 9.96
N ILE A 97 -9.76 7.99 9.90
CA ILE A 97 -10.84 8.65 10.65
C ILE A 97 -12.15 8.49 9.89
N LYS A 98 -13.12 7.88 10.53
CA LYS A 98 -14.44 7.65 9.93
C LYS A 98 -15.32 8.88 10.08
N THR A 99 -16.19 9.11 9.08
CA THR A 99 -17.20 10.15 9.15
C THR A 99 -18.26 9.75 10.19
N THR A 100 -18.59 10.70 11.05
CA THR A 100 -19.64 10.56 12.06
C THR A 100 -20.66 11.69 11.90
N PRO A 101 -21.82 11.64 12.57
CA PRO A 101 -22.76 12.78 12.53
C PRO A 101 -22.14 14.08 13.03
N GLU A 102 -21.12 14.02 13.88
CA GLU A 102 -20.48 15.20 14.50
C GLU A 102 -19.33 15.77 13.65
N ARG A 103 -18.75 14.97 12.71
CA ARG A 103 -17.65 15.45 11.88
C ARG A 103 -17.48 14.62 10.61
N LYS A 104 -16.91 15.25 9.59
CA LYS A 104 -16.44 14.52 8.41
C LYS A 104 -15.11 13.84 8.72
N GLY A 105 -15.00 12.56 8.34
CA GLY A 105 -13.76 11.81 8.45
C GLY A 105 -12.81 12.09 7.31
N ASP A 106 -11.84 11.20 7.15
CA ASP A 106 -10.88 11.26 6.06
C ASP A 106 -11.56 11.05 4.70
N TRP A 107 -10.91 11.52 3.64
CA TRP A 107 -11.26 11.11 2.29
C TRP A 107 -11.03 9.60 2.16
N LYS A 108 -11.70 8.98 1.19
CA LYS A 108 -11.52 7.55 0.91
C LYS A 108 -10.04 7.27 0.68
N PRO A 109 -9.42 6.38 1.49
CA PRO A 109 -7.99 6.09 1.35
C PRO A 109 -7.66 5.48 0.00
N ILE A 110 -6.44 5.73 -0.46
CA ILE A 110 -5.86 5.10 -1.64
C ILE A 110 -4.79 4.13 -1.16
N VAL A 111 -4.79 2.93 -1.70
CA VAL A 111 -3.77 1.92 -1.42
C VAL A 111 -3.03 1.59 -2.71
N TYR A 112 -1.71 1.71 -2.67
CA TYR A 112 -0.83 1.26 -3.75
C TYR A 112 -0.15 -0.02 -3.30
N LEU A 113 -0.54 -1.13 -3.89
CA LEU A 113 0.11 -2.43 -3.69
C LEU A 113 1.17 -2.60 -4.79
N MET A 114 2.42 -2.78 -4.41
CA MET A 114 3.52 -2.98 -5.35
C MET A 114 4.17 -4.32 -5.07
N THR A 115 4.07 -5.24 -6.02
CA THR A 115 4.51 -6.63 -5.85
C THR A 115 4.78 -7.28 -7.20
N ASP A 116 5.53 -8.36 -7.22
CA ASP A 116 5.64 -9.21 -8.42
C ASP A 116 4.42 -10.12 -8.58
N GLY A 117 3.50 -10.15 -7.61
CA GLY A 117 2.25 -10.85 -7.70
C GLY A 117 2.32 -12.37 -7.49
N LYS A 118 3.44 -12.87 -6.93
CA LYS A 118 3.63 -14.32 -6.70
C LYS A 118 3.48 -14.65 -5.22
N PRO A 119 2.24 -14.74 -4.69
CA PRO A 119 2.06 -15.02 -3.28
C PRO A 119 2.50 -16.44 -2.90
N THR A 120 3.08 -16.56 -1.71
CA THR A 120 3.47 -17.86 -1.13
C THR A 120 2.48 -18.38 -0.11
N ASP A 121 1.47 -17.59 0.24
CA ASP A 121 0.40 -17.98 1.16
C ASP A 121 -0.93 -18.10 0.42
N ASP A 122 -1.95 -18.61 1.11
CA ASP A 122 -3.31 -18.68 0.57
C ASP A 122 -3.98 -17.30 0.75
N ILE A 123 -4.31 -16.67 -0.37
CA ILE A 123 -4.90 -15.33 -0.37
C ILE A 123 -6.43 -15.33 -0.42
N LYS A 124 -7.08 -16.47 -0.52
CA LYS A 124 -8.54 -16.56 -0.75
C LYS A 124 -9.35 -15.86 0.33
N ASP A 125 -9.06 -16.13 1.59
CA ASP A 125 -9.79 -15.51 2.70
C ASP A 125 -9.56 -14.01 2.74
N ALA A 126 -8.31 -13.57 2.58
CA ALA A 126 -7.97 -12.15 2.60
C ALA A 126 -8.63 -11.40 1.45
N VAL A 127 -8.62 -11.96 0.24
CA VAL A 127 -9.29 -11.37 -0.93
C VAL A 127 -10.78 -11.28 -0.71
N TYR A 128 -11.40 -12.35 -0.19
CA TYR A 128 -12.82 -12.37 0.11
C TYR A 128 -13.20 -11.27 1.11
N ARG A 129 -12.44 -11.16 2.20
CA ARG A 129 -12.69 -10.14 3.23
C ARG A 129 -12.51 -8.72 2.68
N TRP A 130 -11.49 -8.52 1.84
CA TRP A 130 -11.27 -7.23 1.19
C TRP A 130 -12.47 -6.85 0.33
N GLN A 131 -12.87 -7.72 -0.57
CA GLN A 131 -13.98 -7.46 -1.49
C GLN A 131 -15.30 -7.25 -0.77
N LYS A 132 -15.53 -8.00 0.31
CA LYS A 132 -16.79 -7.90 1.06
C LYS A 132 -16.86 -6.65 1.94
N ASN A 133 -15.77 -6.30 2.61
CA ASN A 133 -15.81 -5.32 3.70
C ASN A 133 -15.01 -4.04 3.44
N TYR A 134 -14.06 -4.04 2.52
CA TYR A 134 -13.10 -2.94 2.34
C TYR A 134 -13.10 -2.31 0.96
N GLN A 135 -13.59 -3.00 -0.05
CA GLN A 135 -13.59 -2.50 -1.42
C GLN A 135 -14.27 -1.14 -1.56
N GLN A 136 -15.28 -0.88 -0.75
CA GLN A 136 -15.98 0.40 -0.74
C GLN A 136 -15.32 1.44 0.17
N LYS A 137 -14.46 1.01 1.08
CA LYS A 137 -13.79 1.88 2.06
C LYS A 137 -12.47 2.44 1.59
N ALA A 138 -11.85 1.81 0.61
CA ALA A 138 -10.52 2.20 0.11
C ALA A 138 -10.40 1.83 -1.37
N GLU A 139 -9.66 2.67 -2.10
CA GLU A 139 -9.33 2.40 -3.50
C GLU A 139 -8.02 1.63 -3.55
N LEU A 140 -8.02 0.43 -4.11
CA LEU A 140 -6.82 -0.40 -4.20
C LEU A 140 -6.33 -0.42 -5.64
N ILE A 141 -5.10 0.04 -5.85
CA ILE A 141 -4.42 0.01 -7.13
C ILE A 141 -3.24 -0.94 -6.97
N ALA A 142 -3.23 -2.01 -7.75
CA ALA A 142 -2.14 -2.99 -7.72
C ALA A 142 -1.17 -2.71 -8.86
N ILE A 143 0.11 -2.65 -8.54
CA ILE A 143 1.18 -2.39 -9.50
C ILE A 143 2.08 -3.62 -9.53
N GLY A 144 2.07 -4.31 -10.66
CA GLY A 144 2.97 -5.43 -10.91
C GLY A 144 4.36 -4.91 -11.24
N VAL A 145 5.37 -5.34 -10.49
CA VAL A 145 6.74 -4.88 -10.63
C VAL A 145 7.58 -5.99 -11.26
N GLY A 146 8.36 -5.62 -12.26
CA GLY A 146 9.28 -6.53 -12.91
C GLY A 146 8.70 -7.23 -14.13
N GLN A 147 9.59 -7.77 -14.94
CA GLN A 147 9.28 -8.38 -16.23
C GLN A 147 8.36 -9.61 -16.09
N TYR A 148 8.48 -10.33 -14.99
CA TYR A 148 7.77 -11.59 -14.76
C TYR A 148 6.65 -11.46 -13.73
N ALA A 149 6.10 -10.27 -13.58
CA ALA A 149 5.02 -10.05 -12.62
C ALA A 149 3.79 -10.91 -12.93
N ASP A 150 3.22 -11.51 -11.88
CA ASP A 150 2.00 -12.32 -11.99
C ASP A 150 0.76 -11.43 -11.86
N LEU A 151 0.34 -10.85 -12.99
CA LEU A 151 -0.79 -9.93 -13.01
C LEU A 151 -2.14 -10.64 -12.77
N GLU A 152 -2.20 -11.94 -13.06
CA GLU A 152 -3.44 -12.70 -12.85
C GLU A 152 -3.82 -12.74 -11.37
N ALA A 153 -2.85 -12.96 -10.50
CA ALA A 153 -3.10 -12.93 -9.05
C ALA A 153 -3.61 -11.57 -8.60
N LEU A 154 -3.08 -10.49 -9.17
CA LEU A 154 -3.50 -9.13 -8.82
C LEU A 154 -4.91 -8.81 -9.34
N HIS A 155 -5.28 -9.32 -10.51
CA HIS A 155 -6.63 -9.13 -11.05
C HIS A 155 -7.72 -9.81 -10.22
N LYS A 156 -7.37 -10.83 -9.45
CA LYS A 156 -8.31 -11.45 -8.51
C LYS A 156 -8.66 -10.52 -7.35
N LEU A 157 -7.77 -9.62 -7.03
CA LEU A 157 -7.92 -8.70 -5.89
C LEU A 157 -8.61 -7.40 -6.27
N THR A 158 -8.26 -6.83 -7.41
CA THR A 158 -8.77 -5.52 -7.86
C THR A 158 -8.80 -5.45 -9.38
N PRO A 159 -9.77 -4.70 -9.97
CA PRO A 159 -9.75 -4.44 -11.42
C PRO A 159 -8.68 -3.41 -11.82
N HIS A 160 -8.13 -2.65 -10.85
CA HIS A 160 -7.16 -1.59 -11.12
C HIS A 160 -5.74 -2.16 -11.01
N VAL A 161 -5.25 -2.74 -12.10
CA VAL A 161 -3.92 -3.35 -12.16
C VAL A 161 -3.08 -2.63 -13.21
N VAL A 162 -1.88 -2.24 -12.84
CA VAL A 162 -0.89 -1.58 -13.69
C VAL A 162 0.38 -2.41 -13.69
N HIS A 163 1.04 -2.52 -14.83
CA HIS A 163 2.34 -3.20 -14.94
C HIS A 163 3.42 -2.18 -15.25
N LEU A 164 4.45 -2.17 -14.43
CA LEU A 164 5.65 -1.38 -14.65
C LEU A 164 6.64 -2.12 -15.54
#